data_b2936559c5b46e71556f803bdb63933f
#
_entry.id   b2936559c5b46e71556f803bdb63933f
#
_cell.length_a   1.000
_cell.length_b   1.000
_cell.length_c   1.000
_cell.angle_alpha   90.00
_cell.angle_beta   90.00
_cell.angle_gamma   90.00
#
_symmetry.space_group_name_H-M   'P 1'
#
loop_
_entity.id
_entity.type
_entity.pdbx_description
1 polymer ?
#
loop_
_entity_poly.entity_id
_entity_poly.type
_entity_poly.pdbx_seq_one_letter_code
_entity_poly.pdbx_strand_id
1 'polypeptide(L)'
;VSEEQDDSDENEHTDDFDLLDDESEECEQMLEERKAIFSILQNRKKNIGARLKRLLLQLPYADEMLLLTVPILEWDDPESIPKLDYKAKPSTNTLKSSALFLIRFFGGMESLDETWPSMMKELEQNIDKLVDTDNTNAFIKFMKGENRLYEYEHIAVYMIYRYYPEILLDGQAEAKILFAAASICLLFLMDLQCFQKNTAYT
;
A
#
# COMPACT_ATOMS: atom_id res chain seq x y z
N VAL A 1 57.63 -49.07 -1.84
CA VAL A 1 56.97 -48.30 -0.80
C VAL A 1 56.76 -46.91 -1.42
N SER A 2 55.58 -46.69 -1.93
CA SER A 2 55.14 -45.44 -2.55
C SER A 2 54.23 -44.76 -1.50
N GLU A 3 54.59 -43.56 -1.11
CA GLU A 3 53.72 -42.64 -0.34
C GLU A 3 52.80 -41.90 -1.34
N GLU A 4 51.51 -42.18 -1.26
CA GLU A 4 50.49 -41.34 -1.87
C GLU A 4 50.20 -40.19 -0.93
N GLN A 5 50.47 -38.96 -1.35
CA GLN A 5 49.98 -37.74 -0.72
C GLN A 5 48.55 -37.50 -1.17
N ASP A 6 47.68 -37.44 -0.20
CA ASP A 6 46.24 -37.05 -0.33
C ASP A 6 46.13 -35.54 -0.31
N ASP A 7 45.95 -34.94 -1.52
CA ASP A 7 45.69 -33.53 -1.72
C ASP A 7 44.18 -33.32 -2.01
N SER A 8 43.35 -33.38 -0.98
CA SER A 8 41.95 -33.04 -1.10
C SER A 8 41.42 -32.42 0.18
N ASP A 9 41.66 -31.15 0.43
CA ASP A 9 40.84 -30.35 1.39
C ASP A 9 41.21 -28.85 1.38
N GLU A 10 41.11 -28.15 0.23
CA GLU A 10 41.28 -26.70 0.22
C GLU A 10 40.21 -25.92 -0.55
N ASN A 11 39.02 -26.47 -0.88
CA ASN A 11 38.05 -25.76 -1.68
C ASN A 11 36.66 -25.56 -1.07
N GLU A 12 36.42 -25.92 0.19
CA GLU A 12 35.08 -25.77 0.83
C GLU A 12 34.90 -24.49 1.64
N HIS A 13 35.93 -23.64 1.81
CA HIS A 13 35.82 -22.46 2.71
C HIS A 13 35.61 -21.12 2.02
N THR A 14 35.63 -21.05 0.69
CA THR A 14 35.40 -19.80 -0.04
C THR A 14 33.92 -19.57 -0.33
N ASP A 15 33.12 -20.61 -0.56
CA ASP A 15 31.72 -20.48 -0.96
C ASP A 15 30.81 -19.94 0.18
N ASP A 16 31.09 -20.30 1.45
CA ASP A 16 30.31 -19.83 2.60
C ASP A 16 30.53 -18.35 2.91
N PHE A 17 31.69 -17.79 2.62
CA PHE A 17 32.00 -16.38 2.87
C PHE A 17 31.38 -15.48 1.83
N ASP A 18 31.38 -15.88 0.56
CA ASP A 18 30.73 -15.16 -0.55
C ASP A 18 29.20 -15.12 -0.37
N LEU A 19 28.57 -16.19 0.14
CA LEU A 19 27.13 -16.24 0.44
C LEU A 19 26.73 -15.26 1.57
N LEU A 20 27.55 -15.11 2.59
CA LEU A 20 27.28 -14.17 3.70
C LEU A 20 27.42 -12.71 3.26
N ASP A 21 28.30 -12.41 2.33
CA ASP A 21 28.47 -11.07 1.77
C ASP A 21 27.25 -10.71 0.88
N ASP A 22 26.77 -11.63 0.04
CA ASP A 22 25.60 -11.45 -0.82
C ASP A 22 24.33 -11.19 0.03
N GLU A 23 24.08 -11.95 1.10
CA GLU A 23 22.96 -11.74 2.02
C GLU A 23 23.04 -10.37 2.71
N SER A 24 24.25 -9.90 3.02
CA SER A 24 24.49 -8.59 3.61
C SER A 24 24.14 -7.45 2.63
N GLU A 25 24.56 -7.58 1.37
CA GLU A 25 24.28 -6.59 0.33
C GLU A 25 22.78 -6.50 0.01
N GLU A 26 22.08 -7.64 -0.10
CA GLU A 26 20.62 -7.66 -0.31
C GLU A 26 19.86 -7.01 0.85
N CYS A 27 20.31 -7.25 2.08
CA CYS A 27 19.72 -6.64 3.27
C CYS A 27 19.93 -5.11 3.27
N GLU A 28 21.13 -4.64 2.94
CA GLU A 28 21.43 -3.21 2.84
C GLU A 28 20.60 -2.53 1.73
N GLN A 29 20.50 -3.15 0.57
CA GLN A 29 19.68 -2.66 -0.53
C GLN A 29 18.20 -2.56 -0.11
N MET A 30 17.63 -3.59 0.49
CA MET A 30 16.25 -3.58 1.01
C MET A 30 16.04 -2.43 2.01
N LEU A 31 16.98 -2.18 2.91
CA LEU A 31 16.90 -1.09 3.88
C LEU A 31 16.90 0.28 3.21
N GLU A 32 17.72 0.50 2.17
CA GLU A 32 17.75 1.76 1.42
C GLU A 32 16.47 1.96 0.61
N GLU A 33 15.96 0.93 -0.05
CA GLU A 33 14.67 0.97 -0.77
C GLU A 33 13.52 1.31 0.19
N ARG A 34 13.44 0.63 1.34
CA ARG A 34 12.44 0.91 2.38
C ARG A 34 12.53 2.35 2.88
N LYS A 35 13.73 2.87 3.07
CA LYS A 35 13.97 4.25 3.47
C LYS A 35 13.50 5.26 2.40
N ALA A 36 13.70 4.94 1.12
CA ALA A 36 13.18 5.73 0.01
C ALA A 36 11.64 5.75 0.01
N ILE A 37 10.99 4.60 0.24
CA ILE A 37 9.54 4.49 0.38
C ILE A 37 9.04 5.35 1.55
N PHE A 38 9.67 5.28 2.71
CA PHE A 38 9.32 6.13 3.87
C PHE A 38 9.44 7.61 3.56
N SER A 39 10.48 8.01 2.84
CA SER A 39 10.67 9.40 2.43
C SER A 39 9.51 9.93 1.55
N ILE A 40 8.92 9.06 0.73
CA ILE A 40 7.72 9.39 -0.06
C ILE A 40 6.49 9.46 0.86
N LEU A 41 6.26 8.42 1.67
CA LEU A 41 5.08 8.30 2.53
C LEU A 41 5.02 9.38 3.61
N GLN A 42 6.15 9.86 4.11
CA GLN A 42 6.25 10.89 5.15
C GLN A 42 6.35 12.32 4.61
N ASN A 43 6.26 12.51 3.30
CA ASN A 43 6.28 13.85 2.70
C ASN A 43 4.96 14.60 2.91
N ARG A 44 4.77 15.17 4.10
CA ARG A 44 3.54 15.87 4.53
C ARG A 44 3.20 17.14 3.74
N LYS A 45 4.05 17.55 2.78
CA LYS A 45 3.72 18.62 1.83
C LYS A 45 2.64 18.20 0.83
N LYS A 46 2.37 16.91 0.73
CA LYS A 46 1.36 16.30 -0.15
C LYS A 46 0.38 15.48 0.69
N ASN A 47 -0.88 15.37 0.22
CA ASN A 47 -1.85 14.49 0.87
C ASN A 47 -1.45 13.00 0.70
N ILE A 48 -2.03 12.12 1.49
CA ILE A 48 -1.67 10.70 1.50
C ILE A 48 -1.99 10.03 0.16
N GLY A 49 -3.09 10.39 -0.51
CA GLY A 49 -3.44 9.85 -1.82
C GLY A 49 -2.39 10.16 -2.87
N ALA A 50 -1.92 11.43 -2.94
CA ALA A 50 -0.88 11.84 -3.88
C ALA A 50 0.46 11.12 -3.59
N ARG A 51 0.78 10.85 -2.31
CA ARG A 51 1.98 10.10 -1.92
C ARG A 51 1.90 8.63 -2.32
N LEU A 52 0.77 7.98 -2.07
CA LEU A 52 0.50 6.60 -2.49
C LEU A 52 0.54 6.47 -4.01
N LYS A 53 -0.13 7.38 -4.73
CA LYS A 53 -0.08 7.40 -6.19
C LYS A 53 1.33 7.55 -6.74
N ARG A 54 2.13 8.45 -6.16
CA ARG A 54 3.54 8.60 -6.54
C ARG A 54 4.32 7.31 -6.33
N LEU A 55 4.07 6.60 -5.25
CA LEU A 55 4.72 5.33 -4.96
C LEU A 55 4.32 4.26 -5.97
N LEU A 56 3.02 4.13 -6.25
CA LEU A 56 2.49 3.16 -7.21
C LEU A 56 3.00 3.41 -8.65
N LEU A 57 3.12 4.67 -9.05
CA LEU A 57 3.63 5.04 -10.39
C LEU A 57 5.12 4.74 -10.59
N GLN A 58 5.87 4.42 -9.54
CA GLN A 58 7.25 3.96 -9.63
C GLN A 58 7.35 2.45 -9.88
N LEU A 59 6.26 1.71 -9.73
CA LEU A 59 6.22 0.27 -10.01
C LEU A 59 6.16 0.03 -11.52
N PRO A 60 6.88 -0.97 -12.04
CA PRO A 60 6.92 -1.27 -13.48
C PRO A 60 5.56 -1.67 -14.06
N TYR A 61 4.67 -2.20 -13.22
CA TYR A 61 3.32 -2.61 -13.59
C TYR A 61 2.32 -2.02 -12.59
N ALA A 62 2.13 -0.68 -12.64
CA ALA A 62 1.13 -0.04 -11.80
C ALA A 62 -0.27 -0.63 -12.11
N ASP A 63 -0.93 -1.17 -11.07
CA ASP A 63 -2.29 -1.68 -11.21
C ASP A 63 -3.26 -0.53 -11.47
N GLU A 64 -3.84 -0.48 -12.67
CA GLU A 64 -4.78 0.56 -13.07
C GLU A 64 -5.98 0.63 -12.12
N MET A 65 -6.49 -0.51 -11.64
CA MET A 65 -7.63 -0.54 -10.73
C MET A 65 -7.30 0.12 -9.40
N LEU A 66 -6.10 -0.11 -8.88
CA LEU A 66 -5.64 0.53 -7.66
C LEU A 66 -5.38 2.01 -7.86
N LEU A 67 -4.75 2.40 -8.98
CA LEU A 67 -4.55 3.80 -9.34
C LEU A 67 -5.88 4.56 -9.46
N LEU A 68 -6.95 3.90 -9.92
CA LEU A 68 -8.28 4.50 -10.01
C LEU A 68 -8.97 4.63 -8.64
N THR A 69 -8.60 3.82 -7.66
CA THR A 69 -9.15 3.91 -6.29
C THR A 69 -8.47 5.01 -5.48
N VAL A 70 -7.18 5.26 -5.71
CA VAL A 70 -6.41 6.30 -5.01
C VAL A 70 -7.02 7.70 -5.11
N PRO A 71 -7.67 8.12 -6.23
CA PRO A 71 -8.35 9.42 -6.29
C PRO A 71 -9.40 9.65 -5.21
N ILE A 72 -9.98 8.61 -4.61
CA ILE A 72 -10.86 8.76 -3.45
C ILE A 72 -10.13 9.43 -2.29
N LEU A 73 -8.81 9.24 -2.22
CA LEU A 73 -7.92 9.84 -1.22
C LEU A 73 -7.27 11.16 -1.69
N GLU A 74 -7.45 11.54 -2.95
CA GLU A 74 -6.92 12.79 -3.51
C GLU A 74 -7.89 13.94 -3.22
N TRP A 75 -7.58 14.67 -2.18
CA TRP A 75 -8.32 15.90 -1.80
C TRP A 75 -7.72 17.08 -2.51
N ASP A 76 -8.57 17.95 -3.05
CA ASP A 76 -8.32 19.29 -3.56
C ASP A 76 -6.89 19.84 -3.38
N ASP A 77 -5.90 19.18 -3.95
CA ASP A 77 -4.57 19.75 -4.16
C ASP A 77 -4.29 19.73 -5.67
N PRO A 78 -4.74 20.76 -6.41
CA PRO A 78 -4.54 20.84 -7.85
C PRO A 78 -3.06 20.89 -8.26
N GLU A 79 -2.14 21.21 -7.34
CA GLU A 79 -0.70 21.24 -7.59
C GLU A 79 -0.02 19.88 -7.37
N SER A 80 -0.72 18.90 -6.78
CA SER A 80 -0.12 17.63 -6.37
C SER A 80 0.05 16.62 -7.50
N ILE A 81 -0.55 16.84 -8.65
CA ILE A 81 -0.47 15.95 -9.80
C ILE A 81 0.72 16.38 -10.65
N PRO A 82 1.84 15.62 -10.70
CA PRO A 82 2.71 15.74 -11.86
C PRO A 82 1.79 15.57 -13.07
N LYS A 83 1.96 16.38 -14.11
CA LYS A 83 1.22 16.29 -15.37
C LYS A 83 1.51 14.95 -16.06
N LEU A 84 1.15 13.86 -15.43
CA LEU A 84 0.95 12.60 -16.09
C LEU A 84 -0.36 12.76 -16.84
N ASP A 85 -0.29 12.54 -18.12
CA ASP A 85 -1.33 12.71 -19.14
C ASP A 85 -2.49 11.70 -18.92
N TYR A 86 -2.95 11.56 -17.69
CA TYR A 86 -4.23 10.92 -17.38
C TYR A 86 -5.32 11.88 -17.80
N LYS A 87 -5.70 11.77 -19.06
CA LYS A 87 -6.58 12.68 -19.80
C LYS A 87 -8.02 12.75 -19.29
N ALA A 88 -8.37 12.03 -18.25
CA ALA A 88 -9.70 12.14 -17.65
C ALA A 88 -9.65 11.83 -16.14
N LYS A 89 -10.32 12.65 -15.34
CA LYS A 89 -10.74 12.20 -13.99
C LYS A 89 -11.54 10.91 -14.19
N PRO A 90 -11.28 9.85 -13.39
CA PRO A 90 -12.06 8.64 -13.50
C PRO A 90 -13.54 8.98 -13.33
N SER A 91 -14.38 8.42 -14.19
CA SER A 91 -15.83 8.59 -14.05
C SER A 91 -16.29 7.93 -12.72
N THR A 92 -17.40 8.39 -12.17
CA THR A 92 -18.00 7.76 -10.97
C THR A 92 -18.17 6.24 -11.15
N ASN A 93 -18.51 5.78 -12.36
CA ASN A 93 -18.61 4.35 -12.66
C ASN A 93 -17.27 3.63 -12.58
N THR A 94 -16.19 4.27 -12.99
CA THR A 94 -14.83 3.70 -12.90
C THR A 94 -14.38 3.60 -11.45
N LEU A 95 -14.60 4.67 -10.65
CA LEU A 95 -14.32 4.66 -9.21
C LEU A 95 -15.13 3.58 -8.49
N LYS A 96 -16.41 3.45 -8.83
CA LYS A 96 -17.29 2.41 -8.27
C LYS A 96 -16.76 1.01 -8.58
N SER A 97 -16.37 0.74 -9.83
CA SER A 97 -15.82 -0.57 -10.22
C SER A 97 -14.53 -0.89 -9.48
N SER A 98 -13.64 0.09 -9.35
CA SER A 98 -12.36 -0.07 -8.64
C SER A 98 -12.56 -0.31 -7.14
N ALA A 99 -13.46 0.46 -6.51
CA ALA A 99 -13.79 0.27 -5.09
C ALA A 99 -14.45 -1.09 -4.83
N LEU A 100 -15.35 -1.54 -5.72
CA LEU A 100 -15.96 -2.88 -5.64
C LEU A 100 -14.92 -3.99 -5.79
N PHE A 101 -13.98 -3.85 -6.73
CA PHE A 101 -12.87 -4.79 -6.86
C PHE A 101 -12.08 -4.91 -5.55
N LEU A 102 -11.71 -3.77 -4.97
CA LEU A 102 -10.97 -3.71 -3.71
C LEU A 102 -11.73 -4.38 -2.55
N ILE A 103 -13.01 -4.04 -2.38
CA ILE A 103 -13.87 -4.63 -1.34
C ILE A 103 -13.98 -6.15 -1.50
N ARG A 104 -14.16 -6.64 -2.73
CA ARG A 104 -14.28 -8.07 -3.01
C ARG A 104 -12.95 -8.80 -2.83
N PHE A 105 -11.84 -8.17 -3.21
CA PHE A 105 -10.50 -8.72 -3.00
C PHE A 105 -10.26 -8.99 -1.50
N PHE A 106 -10.46 -7.97 -0.66
CA PHE A 106 -10.30 -8.13 0.79
C PHE A 106 -11.38 -9.00 1.43
N GLY A 107 -12.61 -8.98 0.89
CA GLY A 107 -13.69 -9.86 1.35
C GLY A 107 -13.46 -11.34 1.08
N GLY A 108 -12.61 -11.66 0.08
CA GLY A 108 -12.19 -13.03 -0.25
C GLY A 108 -11.00 -13.54 0.55
N MET A 109 -10.34 -12.68 1.34
CA MET A 109 -9.22 -13.08 2.20
C MET A 109 -9.74 -13.80 3.45
N GLU A 110 -8.93 -14.74 3.96
CA GLU A 110 -9.19 -15.38 5.24
C GLU A 110 -9.15 -14.34 6.36
N SER A 111 -10.18 -14.32 7.19
CA SER A 111 -10.29 -13.39 8.32
C SER A 111 -10.50 -14.15 9.62
N LEU A 112 -9.78 -13.70 10.66
CA LEU A 112 -9.99 -14.17 12.04
C LEU A 112 -11.18 -13.49 12.73
N ASP A 113 -11.70 -12.39 12.16
CA ASP A 113 -12.84 -11.65 12.69
C ASP A 113 -14.14 -12.11 12.00
N GLU A 114 -15.06 -12.68 12.76
CA GLU A 114 -16.36 -13.17 12.28
C GLU A 114 -17.23 -12.05 11.68
N THR A 115 -16.99 -10.79 12.03
CA THR A 115 -17.73 -9.63 11.53
C THR A 115 -17.26 -9.17 10.15
N TRP A 116 -16.03 -9.56 9.73
CA TRP A 116 -15.41 -9.13 8.51
C TRP A 116 -16.25 -9.36 7.23
N PRO A 117 -16.82 -10.57 7.00
CA PRO A 117 -17.66 -10.78 5.83
C PRO A 117 -18.89 -9.89 5.79
N SER A 118 -19.49 -9.61 6.95
CA SER A 118 -20.65 -8.73 7.03
C SER A 118 -20.29 -7.28 6.76
N MET A 119 -19.13 -6.81 7.24
CA MET A 119 -18.61 -5.48 6.96
C MET A 119 -18.32 -5.29 5.48
N MET A 120 -17.65 -6.23 4.82
CA MET A 120 -17.37 -6.15 3.38
C MET A 120 -18.65 -6.14 2.56
N LYS A 121 -19.63 -6.97 2.90
CA LYS A 121 -20.94 -6.98 2.26
C LYS A 121 -21.67 -5.64 2.43
N GLU A 122 -21.57 -5.03 3.56
CA GLU A 122 -22.18 -3.73 3.84
C GLU A 122 -21.52 -2.59 3.05
N LEU A 123 -20.18 -2.60 2.95
CA LEU A 123 -19.46 -1.66 2.07
C LEU A 123 -19.93 -1.80 0.61
N GLU A 124 -20.06 -3.03 0.12
CA GLU A 124 -20.52 -3.30 -1.24
C GLU A 124 -21.94 -2.76 -1.47
N GLN A 125 -22.85 -2.93 -0.51
CA GLN A 125 -24.23 -2.44 -0.58
C GLN A 125 -24.32 -0.91 -0.58
N ASN A 126 -23.38 -0.23 0.08
CA ASN A 126 -23.37 1.22 0.21
C ASN A 126 -22.44 1.92 -0.79
N ILE A 127 -21.93 1.20 -1.78
CA ILE A 127 -20.87 1.68 -2.68
C ILE A 127 -21.20 3.01 -3.36
N ASP A 128 -22.46 3.23 -3.76
CA ASP A 128 -22.88 4.47 -4.43
C ASP A 128 -22.71 5.71 -3.54
N LYS A 129 -22.87 5.54 -2.23
CA LYS A 129 -22.64 6.61 -1.24
C LYS A 129 -21.15 6.80 -0.96
N LEU A 130 -20.37 5.72 -1.01
CA LEU A 130 -18.94 5.74 -0.72
C LEU A 130 -18.11 6.37 -1.86
N VAL A 131 -18.59 6.33 -3.09
CA VAL A 131 -17.94 6.99 -4.23
C VAL A 131 -18.54 8.34 -4.59
N ASP A 132 -19.50 8.79 -3.80
CA ASP A 132 -20.11 10.11 -3.95
C ASP A 132 -19.14 11.21 -3.50
N THR A 133 -18.95 12.21 -4.36
CA THR A 133 -17.95 13.26 -4.13
C THR A 133 -18.31 14.14 -2.93
N ASP A 134 -19.59 14.45 -2.72
CA ASP A 134 -20.01 15.34 -1.64
C ASP A 134 -19.81 14.64 -0.28
N ASN A 135 -20.14 13.36 -0.19
CA ASN A 135 -19.90 12.55 1.01
C ASN A 135 -18.41 12.44 1.31
N THR A 136 -17.58 12.19 0.30
CA THR A 136 -16.13 12.11 0.44
C THR A 136 -15.55 13.45 0.91
N ASN A 137 -15.94 14.56 0.32
CA ASN A 137 -15.48 15.89 0.71
C ASN A 137 -15.90 16.26 2.15
N ALA A 138 -17.13 15.92 2.55
CA ALA A 138 -17.60 16.12 3.92
C ALA A 138 -16.74 15.36 4.93
N PHE A 139 -16.45 14.08 4.67
CA PHE A 139 -15.59 13.25 5.52
C PHE A 139 -14.16 13.80 5.60
N ILE A 140 -13.57 14.17 4.47
CA ILE A 140 -12.22 14.74 4.44
C ILE A 140 -12.14 16.06 5.22
N LYS A 141 -13.15 16.91 5.09
CA LYS A 141 -13.26 18.14 5.87
C LYS A 141 -13.31 17.86 7.37
N PHE A 142 -14.08 16.85 7.77
CA PHE A 142 -14.13 16.38 9.15
C PHE A 142 -12.73 15.91 9.62
N MET A 143 -12.09 14.99 8.89
CA MET A 143 -10.77 14.46 9.25
C MET A 143 -9.70 15.55 9.34
N LYS A 144 -9.77 16.58 8.48
CA LYS A 144 -8.89 17.77 8.57
C LYS A 144 -9.18 18.58 9.82
N GLY A 145 -10.46 18.80 10.16
CA GLY A 145 -10.87 19.52 11.36
C GLY A 145 -10.38 18.86 12.64
N GLU A 146 -10.45 17.55 12.72
CA GLU A 146 -9.97 16.72 13.82
C GLU A 146 -8.46 16.45 13.79
N ASN A 147 -7.76 16.95 12.77
CA ASN A 147 -6.31 16.70 12.56
C ASN A 147 -5.94 15.21 12.53
N ARG A 148 -6.78 14.35 11.94
CA ARG A 148 -6.63 12.89 11.96
C ARG A 148 -6.04 12.28 10.68
N LEU A 149 -5.79 13.08 9.64
CA LEU A 149 -5.30 12.58 8.35
C LEU A 149 -3.94 11.89 8.41
N TYR A 150 -3.14 12.17 9.45
CA TYR A 150 -1.86 11.51 9.68
C TYR A 150 -2.01 10.02 10.02
N GLU A 151 -3.20 9.58 10.45
CA GLU A 151 -3.46 8.18 10.82
C GLU A 151 -3.21 7.26 9.63
N TYR A 152 -3.67 7.63 8.43
CA TYR A 152 -3.40 6.88 7.20
C TYR A 152 -1.90 6.82 6.84
N GLU A 153 -1.16 7.90 7.10
CA GLU A 153 0.30 7.90 6.94
C GLU A 153 0.94 6.89 7.87
N HIS A 154 0.57 6.89 9.15
CA HIS A 154 1.14 6.00 10.14
C HIS A 154 0.87 4.52 9.79
N ILE A 155 -0.35 4.22 9.34
CA ILE A 155 -0.71 2.85 8.93
C ILE A 155 0.08 2.46 7.67
N ALA A 156 0.18 3.33 6.67
CA ALA A 156 0.97 3.05 5.46
C ALA A 156 2.45 2.78 5.79
N VAL A 157 3.06 3.63 6.64
CA VAL A 157 4.44 3.44 7.11
C VAL A 157 4.58 2.14 7.89
N TYR A 158 3.62 1.82 8.78
CA TYR A 158 3.62 0.56 9.54
C TYR A 158 3.53 -0.66 8.61
N MET A 159 2.66 -0.63 7.60
CA MET A 159 2.53 -1.73 6.63
C MET A 159 3.86 -1.99 5.91
N ILE A 160 4.51 -0.94 5.41
CA ILE A 160 5.82 -1.06 4.78
C ILE A 160 6.89 -1.49 5.79
N TYR A 161 6.88 -0.94 7.01
CA TYR A 161 7.83 -1.36 8.05
C TYR A 161 7.72 -2.85 8.35
N ARG A 162 6.49 -3.37 8.44
CA ARG A 162 6.22 -4.75 8.86
C ARG A 162 6.42 -5.77 7.75
N TYR A 163 5.98 -5.46 6.53
CA TYR A 163 5.90 -6.45 5.45
C TYR A 163 6.98 -6.31 4.39
N TYR A 164 7.56 -5.12 4.20
CA TYR A 164 8.59 -4.94 3.18
C TYR A 164 9.83 -5.80 3.39
N PRO A 165 10.33 -6.05 4.61
CA PRO A 165 11.48 -6.93 4.82
C PRO A 165 11.29 -8.39 4.34
N GLU A 166 10.04 -8.81 4.14
CA GLU A 166 9.75 -10.15 3.61
C GLU A 166 10.20 -10.32 2.15
N ILE A 167 10.59 -9.25 1.46
CA ILE A 167 11.15 -9.33 0.10
C ILE A 167 12.44 -10.14 0.04
N LEU A 168 13.20 -10.20 1.13
CA LEU A 168 14.38 -11.04 1.24
C LEU A 168 14.04 -12.55 1.16
N LEU A 169 12.77 -12.92 1.39
CA LEU A 169 12.29 -14.30 1.32
C LEU A 169 11.56 -14.60 0.01
N ASP A 170 10.81 -13.64 -0.54
CA ASP A 170 9.90 -13.88 -1.67
C ASP A 170 10.17 -13.01 -2.91
N GLY A 171 11.07 -12.03 -2.82
CA GLY A 171 11.41 -11.12 -3.93
C GLY A 171 10.27 -10.20 -4.38
N GLN A 172 9.13 -10.14 -3.66
CA GLN A 172 7.90 -9.51 -4.12
C GLN A 172 7.73 -8.08 -3.58
N ALA A 173 8.67 -7.18 -3.82
CA ALA A 173 8.63 -5.78 -3.38
C ALA A 173 7.36 -5.05 -3.83
N GLU A 174 6.96 -5.24 -5.09
CA GLU A 174 5.77 -4.63 -5.67
C GLU A 174 4.50 -5.04 -4.93
N ALA A 175 4.35 -6.34 -4.64
CA ALA A 175 3.19 -6.87 -3.94
C ALA A 175 3.04 -6.25 -2.54
N LYS A 176 4.14 -6.02 -1.82
CA LYS A 176 4.12 -5.37 -0.49
C LYS A 176 3.66 -3.92 -0.58
N ILE A 177 4.13 -3.18 -1.59
CA ILE A 177 3.71 -1.79 -1.83
C ILE A 177 2.24 -1.72 -2.25
N LEU A 178 1.81 -2.57 -3.19
CA LEU A 178 0.43 -2.67 -3.64
C LEU A 178 -0.52 -3.00 -2.49
N PHE A 179 -0.15 -3.97 -1.66
CA PHE A 179 -0.95 -4.37 -0.50
C PHE A 179 -1.10 -3.24 0.52
N ALA A 180 -0.01 -2.50 0.81
CA ALA A 180 -0.07 -1.35 1.71
C ALA A 180 -1.01 -0.26 1.15
N ALA A 181 -0.89 0.09 -0.13
CA ALA A 181 -1.74 1.10 -0.77
C ALA A 181 -3.22 0.66 -0.81
N ALA A 182 -3.48 -0.61 -1.17
CA ALA A 182 -4.83 -1.18 -1.19
C ALA A 182 -5.47 -1.17 0.20
N SER A 183 -4.72 -1.52 1.23
CA SER A 183 -5.19 -1.49 2.62
C SER A 183 -5.60 -0.09 3.06
N ILE A 184 -4.82 0.94 2.72
CA ILE A 184 -5.17 2.34 3.03
C ILE A 184 -6.44 2.77 2.30
N CYS A 185 -6.60 2.39 1.03
CA CYS A 185 -7.82 2.69 0.28
C CYS A 185 -9.05 2.01 0.90
N LEU A 186 -8.94 0.75 1.31
CA LEU A 186 -10.04 0.05 1.97
C LEU A 186 -10.39 0.69 3.32
N LEU A 187 -9.39 1.00 4.14
CA LEU A 187 -9.60 1.65 5.44
C LEU A 187 -10.32 2.99 5.28
N PHE A 188 -9.94 3.77 4.25
CA PHE A 188 -10.65 5.01 3.95
C PHE A 188 -12.13 4.78 3.65
N LEU A 189 -12.47 3.76 2.86
CA LEU A 189 -13.87 3.43 2.56
C LEU A 189 -14.63 2.98 3.83
N MET A 190 -13.99 2.21 4.70
CA MET A 190 -14.56 1.78 5.98
C MET A 190 -14.83 2.97 6.90
N ASP A 191 -13.86 3.86 7.05
CA ASP A 191 -13.98 5.07 7.87
C ASP A 191 -15.06 6.02 7.34
N LEU A 192 -15.12 6.20 6.00
CA LEU A 192 -16.17 6.99 5.35
C LEU A 192 -17.57 6.39 5.64
N GLN A 193 -17.71 5.06 5.59
CA GLN A 193 -18.95 4.39 5.95
C GLN A 193 -19.31 4.61 7.42
N CYS A 194 -18.35 4.49 8.33
CA CYS A 194 -18.55 4.78 9.74
C CYS A 194 -18.98 6.23 9.98
N PHE A 195 -18.33 7.17 9.33
CA PHE A 195 -18.69 8.59 9.38
C PHE A 195 -20.14 8.83 8.93
N GLN A 196 -20.56 8.23 7.79
CA GLN A 196 -21.94 8.36 7.29
C GLN A 196 -22.99 7.79 8.25
N LYS A 197 -22.62 6.78 9.02
CA LYS A 197 -23.50 6.19 10.04
C LYS A 197 -23.53 6.95 11.37
N ASN A 198 -22.66 7.93 11.57
CA ASN A 198 -22.42 8.59 12.87
C ASN A 198 -22.04 7.60 13.99
N THR A 199 -21.44 6.45 13.67
CA THR A 199 -21.28 5.35 14.62
C THR A 199 -19.90 5.24 15.26
N ALA A 200 -18.88 5.92 14.78
CA ALA A 200 -17.51 5.66 15.22
C ALA A 200 -16.70 6.88 15.66
N TYR A 201 -17.23 8.08 15.60
CA TYR A 201 -16.46 9.31 15.83
C TYR A 201 -17.01 10.17 16.97
N THR A 202 -17.69 9.55 17.94
CA THR A 202 -18.07 10.19 19.21
C THR A 202 -17.07 9.90 20.30
#